data_432f970fe733da1e088eb2aa8179d79b
#
_entry.id   432f970fe733da1e088eb2aa8179d79b
#
_cell.length_a   1.000
_cell.length_b   1.000
_cell.length_c   1.000
_cell.angle_alpha   90.00
_cell.angle_beta   90.00
_cell.angle_gamma   90.00
#
_symmetry.space_group_name_H-M   'P 1'
#
loop_
_entity.id
_entity.type
_entity.pdbx_description
1 polymer ?
#
loop_
_entity_poly.entity_id
_entity_poly.type
_entity_poly.pdbx_seq_one_letter_code
_entity_poly.pdbx_strand_id
1 'polypeptide(L)'
;AVILGLAAIALLVRSNLKASLSDDSLVKQSSVRYDAPTIRTMIDEKAPENLRRSIELCRKILEGLLSDRESALRTAKSDASEFFDDLSAARGIYYRMALSDKKPSEADFDARYCYFRAFTNMREVGRSLQGLAKLALDHVANRHRIYEGRLADDLRTLVGLLEAMSKSENGNPDISVFHANAQKALQAIDRLQTELLRAIPAEGISIRGSELYLTFLLFARELINHYEITAMIQTKVNALAEES
;
A
#
# COMPACT_ATOMS: atom_id res chain seq x y z
N ALA A 1 -11.92 39.37 -6.32
CA ALA A 1 -12.27 38.33 -5.35
C ALA A 1 -11.35 37.09 -5.47
N VAL A 2 -11.01 36.61 -6.69
CA VAL A 2 -10.16 35.41 -6.90
C VAL A 2 -8.73 35.61 -6.38
N ILE A 3 -8.13 36.79 -6.57
CA ILE A 3 -6.76 37.09 -6.14
C ILE A 3 -6.63 37.12 -4.61
N LEU A 4 -7.65 37.57 -3.89
CA LEU A 4 -7.69 37.57 -2.42
C LEU A 4 -7.81 36.14 -1.87
N GLY A 5 -8.52 35.24 -2.56
CA GLY A 5 -8.62 33.83 -2.19
C GLY A 5 -7.30 33.08 -2.32
N LEU A 6 -6.54 33.32 -3.38
CA LEU A 6 -5.23 32.70 -3.59
C LEU A 6 -4.18 33.17 -2.57
N ALA A 7 -4.21 34.47 -2.20
CA ALA A 7 -3.34 35.03 -1.16
C ALA A 7 -3.66 34.43 0.24
N ALA A 8 -4.93 34.24 0.56
CA ALA A 8 -5.35 33.60 1.81
C ALA A 8 -4.93 32.12 1.89
N ILE A 9 -5.05 31.38 0.79
CA ILE A 9 -4.58 29.97 0.70
C ILE A 9 -3.05 29.91 0.84
N ALA A 10 -2.32 30.80 0.19
CA ALA A 10 -0.85 30.86 0.29
C ALA A 10 -0.40 31.22 1.71
N LEU A 11 -1.12 32.09 2.42
CA LEU A 11 -0.85 32.44 3.82
C LEU A 11 -1.18 31.29 4.78
N LEU A 12 -2.29 30.57 4.57
CA LEU A 12 -2.65 29.38 5.35
C LEU A 12 -1.66 28.23 5.15
N VAL A 13 -1.22 27.97 3.93
CA VAL A 13 -0.18 26.99 3.62
C VAL A 13 1.14 27.38 4.27
N ARG A 14 1.50 28.67 4.23
CA ARG A 14 2.74 29.20 4.83
C ARG A 14 2.68 29.20 6.37
N SER A 15 1.52 29.44 6.99
CA SER A 15 1.33 29.37 8.43
C SER A 15 1.35 27.94 8.94
N ASN A 16 0.73 27.00 8.24
CA ASN A 16 0.79 25.58 8.56
C ASN A 16 2.18 24.97 8.34
N LEU A 17 2.91 25.41 7.31
CA LEU A 17 4.32 25.05 7.13
C LEU A 17 5.20 25.64 8.24
N LYS A 18 4.98 26.89 8.66
CA LYS A 18 5.71 27.51 9.79
C LYS A 18 5.37 26.83 11.12
N ALA A 19 4.12 26.49 11.38
CA ALA A 19 3.71 25.77 12.58
C ALA A 19 4.32 24.34 12.62
N SER A 20 4.37 23.66 11.48
CA SER A 20 5.03 22.37 11.33
C SER A 20 6.58 22.44 11.44
N LEU A 21 7.18 23.59 11.07
CA LEU A 21 8.63 23.82 11.15
C LEU A 21 9.08 24.44 12.49
N SER A 22 8.15 24.99 13.28
CA SER A 22 8.47 25.61 14.58
C SER A 22 8.42 24.65 15.75
N ASP A 23 8.18 23.36 15.49
CA ASP A 23 8.29 22.34 16.52
C ASP A 23 9.78 22.04 16.78
N ASP A 24 10.39 22.90 17.63
CA ASP A 24 11.79 22.77 18.10
C ASP A 24 12.07 21.41 18.76
N SER A 25 11.04 20.65 19.11
CA SER A 25 11.15 19.27 19.56
C SER A 25 11.63 18.33 18.44
N LEU A 26 11.33 18.62 17.18
CA LEU A 26 11.77 17.87 16.02
C LEU A 26 13.26 18.10 15.69
N VAL A 27 13.79 19.27 16.01
CA VAL A 27 15.20 19.62 15.75
C VAL A 27 16.12 19.01 16.81
N LYS A 28 15.65 18.81 18.04
CA LYS A 28 16.44 18.25 19.14
C LYS A 28 16.56 16.72 19.14
N GLN A 29 15.80 16.00 18.30
CA GLN A 29 15.80 14.52 18.28
C GLN A 29 16.71 13.89 17.22
N SER A 30 17.45 14.65 16.43
CA SER A 30 18.23 14.07 15.32
C SER A 30 19.71 13.86 15.61
N SER A 31 20.02 12.87 16.44
CA SER A 31 21.32 12.18 16.35
C SER A 31 21.31 11.05 15.30
N VAL A 32 20.17 10.81 14.65
CA VAL A 32 20.05 9.75 13.63
C VAL A 32 20.66 10.24 12.33
N ARG A 33 21.75 9.57 11.93
CA ARG A 33 22.33 9.76 10.61
C ARG A 33 21.55 8.92 9.60
N TYR A 34 21.07 9.55 8.55
CA TYR A 34 20.33 8.89 7.45
C TYR A 34 21.28 8.59 6.29
N ASP A 35 22.25 7.70 6.52
CA ASP A 35 23.16 7.14 5.52
C ASP A 35 22.56 5.91 4.82
N ALA A 36 23.20 5.42 3.77
CA ALA A 36 22.71 4.31 2.97
C ALA A 36 22.48 3.03 3.80
N PRO A 37 23.37 2.61 4.74
CA PRO A 37 23.12 1.46 5.61
C PRO A 37 21.87 1.63 6.52
N THR A 38 21.67 2.81 7.10
CA THR A 38 20.51 3.10 7.94
C THR A 38 19.22 3.03 7.12
N ILE A 39 19.22 3.60 5.92
CA ILE A 39 18.06 3.57 5.02
C ILE A 39 17.76 2.15 4.55
N ARG A 40 18.78 1.35 4.24
CA ARG A 40 18.65 -0.07 3.96
C ARG A 40 17.87 -0.78 5.07
N THR A 41 18.34 -0.66 6.32
CA THR A 41 17.67 -1.26 7.48
C THR A 41 16.21 -0.83 7.59
N MET A 42 15.91 0.45 7.40
CA MET A 42 14.54 0.98 7.46
C MET A 42 13.63 0.37 6.39
N ILE A 43 14.13 0.16 5.16
CA ILE A 43 13.35 -0.45 4.08
C ILE A 43 13.18 -1.96 4.34
N ASP A 44 14.26 -2.65 4.74
CA ASP A 44 14.27 -4.09 4.98
C ASP A 44 13.30 -4.50 6.10
N GLU A 45 13.16 -3.67 7.13
CA GLU A 45 12.21 -3.93 8.23
C GLU A 45 10.75 -3.63 7.81
N LYS A 46 10.54 -2.49 7.14
CA LYS A 46 9.19 -1.97 6.93
C LYS A 46 8.49 -2.53 5.69
N ALA A 47 9.22 -2.84 4.63
CA ALA A 47 8.60 -3.31 3.39
C ALA A 47 7.89 -4.67 3.56
N PRO A 48 8.49 -5.70 4.17
CA PRO A 48 7.80 -6.98 4.40
C PRO A 48 6.63 -6.85 5.38
N GLU A 49 6.78 -6.04 6.44
CA GLU A 49 5.70 -5.78 7.41
C GLU A 49 4.49 -5.16 6.72
N ASN A 50 4.71 -4.13 5.91
CA ASN A 50 3.64 -3.44 5.20
C ASN A 50 2.98 -4.34 4.14
N LEU A 51 3.74 -5.20 3.44
CA LEU A 51 3.18 -6.20 2.52
C LEU A 51 2.22 -7.13 3.26
N ARG A 52 2.70 -7.73 4.34
CA ARG A 52 1.90 -8.66 5.16
C ARG A 52 0.62 -7.98 5.67
N ARG A 53 0.73 -6.75 6.22
CA ARG A 53 -0.42 -5.98 6.72
C ARG A 53 -1.41 -5.64 5.61
N SER A 54 -0.92 -5.29 4.41
CA SER A 54 -1.77 -5.03 3.24
C SER A 54 -2.59 -6.24 2.82
N ILE A 55 -1.96 -7.42 2.78
CA ILE A 55 -2.62 -8.68 2.40
C ILE A 55 -3.63 -9.10 3.46
N GLU A 56 -3.27 -8.97 4.75
CA GLU A 56 -4.19 -9.28 5.85
C GLU A 56 -5.42 -8.38 5.83
N LEU A 57 -5.27 -7.09 5.57
CA LEU A 57 -6.39 -6.15 5.43
C LEU A 57 -7.26 -6.52 4.22
N CYS A 58 -6.66 -6.86 3.09
CA CYS A 58 -7.40 -7.35 1.92
C CYS A 58 -8.22 -8.60 2.25
N ARG A 59 -7.65 -9.56 2.97
CA ARG A 59 -8.35 -10.76 3.45
C ARG A 59 -9.51 -10.41 4.38
N LYS A 60 -9.32 -9.54 5.37
CA LYS A 60 -10.38 -9.09 6.28
C LYS A 60 -11.55 -8.44 5.52
N ILE A 61 -11.24 -7.61 4.53
CA ILE A 61 -12.25 -6.97 3.67
C ILE A 61 -13.03 -8.03 2.89
N LEU A 62 -12.33 -8.99 2.27
CA LEU A 62 -12.97 -10.06 1.51
C LEU A 62 -13.86 -10.93 2.41
N GLU A 63 -13.36 -11.38 3.56
CA GLU A 63 -14.12 -12.20 4.48
C GLU A 63 -15.35 -11.46 5.03
N GLY A 64 -15.22 -10.18 5.36
CA GLY A 64 -16.33 -9.33 5.77
C GLY A 64 -17.40 -9.21 4.68
N LEU A 65 -16.98 -9.02 3.43
CA LEU A 65 -17.85 -8.98 2.26
C LEU A 65 -18.58 -10.31 2.05
N LEU A 66 -17.84 -11.44 1.95
CA LEU A 66 -18.41 -12.76 1.66
C LEU A 66 -19.28 -13.32 2.79
N SER A 67 -19.13 -12.80 4.00
CA SER A 67 -19.93 -13.17 5.17
C SER A 67 -21.11 -12.23 5.41
N ASP A 68 -21.34 -11.24 4.55
CA ASP A 68 -22.38 -10.20 4.69
C ASP A 68 -22.35 -9.50 6.08
N ARG A 69 -21.13 -9.27 6.60
CA ARG A 69 -20.95 -8.68 7.93
C ARG A 69 -20.52 -7.24 7.86
N GLU A 70 -21.51 -6.33 7.92
CA GLU A 70 -21.28 -4.88 7.91
C GLU A 70 -20.33 -4.41 9.03
N SER A 71 -20.48 -4.97 10.26
CA SER A 71 -19.62 -4.61 11.39
C SER A 71 -18.14 -4.95 11.15
N ALA A 72 -17.86 -6.12 10.54
CA ALA A 72 -16.51 -6.53 10.17
C ALA A 72 -15.90 -5.59 9.12
N LEU A 73 -16.69 -5.16 8.14
CA LEU A 73 -16.27 -4.21 7.12
C LEU A 73 -16.04 -2.80 7.67
N ARG A 74 -16.82 -2.36 8.66
CA ARG A 74 -16.57 -1.10 9.37
C ARG A 74 -15.23 -1.13 10.10
N THR A 75 -14.91 -2.24 10.77
CA THR A 75 -13.60 -2.45 11.41
C THR A 75 -12.49 -2.47 10.38
N ALA A 76 -12.62 -3.25 9.31
CA ALA A 76 -11.61 -3.33 8.25
C ALA A 76 -11.37 -1.97 7.57
N LYS A 77 -12.40 -1.14 7.39
CA LYS A 77 -12.27 0.23 6.89
C LYS A 77 -11.50 1.12 7.85
N SER A 78 -11.75 1.01 9.17
CA SER A 78 -10.98 1.75 10.19
C SER A 78 -9.51 1.34 10.18
N ASP A 79 -9.25 0.02 10.16
CA ASP A 79 -7.90 -0.54 10.11
C ASP A 79 -7.14 -0.09 8.84
N ALA A 80 -7.82 -0.03 7.69
CA ALA A 80 -7.24 0.45 6.44
C ALA A 80 -6.94 1.96 6.48
N SER A 81 -7.75 2.75 7.18
CA SER A 81 -7.49 4.18 7.37
C SER A 81 -6.28 4.40 8.28
N GLU A 82 -6.20 3.67 9.38
CA GLU A 82 -5.04 3.71 10.28
C GLU A 82 -3.75 3.30 9.55
N PHE A 83 -3.81 2.23 8.76
CA PHE A 83 -2.66 1.80 7.95
C PHE A 83 -2.20 2.88 6.96
N PHE A 84 -3.12 3.56 6.27
CA PHE A 84 -2.79 4.67 5.39
C PHE A 84 -2.18 5.85 6.13
N ASP A 85 -2.67 6.17 7.33
CA ASP A 85 -2.16 7.26 8.17
C ASP A 85 -0.74 6.95 8.66
N ASP A 86 -0.47 5.70 9.08
CA ASP A 86 0.87 5.22 9.44
C ASP A 86 1.87 5.39 8.28
N LEU A 87 1.47 4.99 7.07
CA LEU A 87 2.29 5.15 5.87
C LEU A 87 2.47 6.63 5.51
N SER A 88 1.47 7.46 5.76
CA SER A 88 1.55 8.90 5.52
C SER A 88 2.49 9.60 6.52
N ALA A 89 2.59 9.11 7.75
CA ALA A 89 3.53 9.61 8.75
C ALA A 89 5.00 9.37 8.35
N ALA A 90 5.29 8.32 7.59
CA ALA A 90 6.63 8.06 7.03
C ALA A 90 7.13 9.20 6.12
N ARG A 91 6.23 10.00 5.55
CA ARG A 91 6.57 11.21 4.80
C ARG A 91 7.33 12.24 5.66
N GLY A 92 7.00 12.34 6.95
CA GLY A 92 7.72 13.20 7.88
C GLY A 92 9.20 12.79 8.06
N ILE A 93 9.51 11.51 7.94
CA ILE A 93 10.88 11.00 7.99
C ILE A 93 11.68 11.50 6.79
N TYR A 94 11.09 11.48 5.59
CA TYR A 94 11.74 11.99 4.38
C TYR A 94 12.13 13.48 4.52
N TYR A 95 11.26 14.31 5.07
CA TYR A 95 11.60 15.72 5.32
C TYR A 95 12.73 15.87 6.33
N ARG A 96 12.76 15.05 7.39
CA ARG A 96 13.89 15.04 8.34
C ARG A 96 15.19 14.61 7.67
N MET A 97 15.17 13.61 6.79
CA MET A 97 16.33 13.20 6.00
C MET A 97 16.87 14.35 5.14
N ALA A 98 15.97 15.10 4.48
CA ALA A 98 16.33 16.21 3.63
C ALA A 98 16.95 17.40 4.42
N LEU A 99 16.61 17.54 5.70
CA LEU A 99 17.09 18.61 6.58
C LEU A 99 18.30 18.22 7.43
N SER A 100 18.57 16.92 7.59
CA SER A 100 19.58 16.41 8.55
C SER A 100 21.01 16.63 8.10
N ASP A 101 21.26 16.74 6.81
CA ASP A 101 22.62 16.82 6.25
C ASP A 101 22.66 17.80 5.08
N LYS A 102 23.53 18.82 5.20
CA LYS A 102 23.65 19.87 4.17
C LYS A 102 24.35 19.39 2.90
N LYS A 103 25.15 18.34 2.99
CA LYS A 103 25.91 17.77 1.86
C LYS A 103 26.03 16.25 2.03
N PRO A 104 24.96 15.47 1.75
CA PRO A 104 25.04 14.01 1.74
C PRO A 104 26.01 13.56 0.65
N SER A 105 26.63 12.38 0.82
CA SER A 105 27.31 11.70 -0.28
C SER A 105 26.31 11.38 -1.40
N GLU A 106 26.80 11.09 -2.59
CA GLU A 106 25.94 10.70 -3.71
C GLU A 106 25.14 9.41 -3.39
N ALA A 107 25.82 8.43 -2.77
CA ALA A 107 25.19 7.19 -2.31
C ALA A 107 24.07 7.44 -1.27
N ASP A 108 24.33 8.32 -0.27
CA ASP A 108 23.32 8.67 0.73
C ASP A 108 22.13 9.41 0.11
N PHE A 109 22.38 10.30 -0.86
CA PHE A 109 21.30 10.99 -1.56
C PHE A 109 20.43 10.01 -2.34
N ASP A 110 21.04 9.10 -3.09
CA ASP A 110 20.37 8.06 -3.85
C ASP A 110 19.58 7.11 -2.95
N ALA A 111 20.13 6.72 -1.80
CA ALA A 111 19.44 5.89 -0.82
C ALA A 111 18.22 6.61 -0.25
N ARG A 112 18.31 7.91 0.08
CA ARG A 112 17.18 8.72 0.55
C ARG A 112 16.08 8.82 -0.51
N TYR A 113 16.46 8.96 -1.78
CA TYR A 113 15.50 8.96 -2.88
C TYR A 113 14.82 7.59 -3.04
N CYS A 114 15.54 6.50 -2.87
CA CYS A 114 14.99 5.15 -2.83
C CYS A 114 13.99 4.97 -1.69
N TYR A 115 14.30 5.45 -0.48
CA TYR A 115 13.35 5.44 0.64
C TYR A 115 12.05 6.18 0.28
N PHE A 116 12.16 7.39 -0.24
CA PHE A 116 10.98 8.17 -0.64
C PHE A 116 10.12 7.42 -1.65
N ARG A 117 10.72 6.79 -2.66
CA ARG A 117 10.00 6.00 -3.67
C ARG A 117 9.32 4.78 -3.08
N ALA A 118 10.01 4.02 -2.22
CA ALA A 118 9.46 2.83 -1.58
C ALA A 118 8.21 3.18 -0.74
N PHE A 119 8.31 4.20 0.10
CA PHE A 119 7.19 4.62 0.95
C PHE A 119 6.06 5.29 0.17
N THR A 120 6.34 5.97 -0.93
CA THR A 120 5.30 6.49 -1.83
C THR A 120 4.50 5.35 -2.44
N ASN A 121 5.16 4.30 -2.93
CA ASN A 121 4.50 3.11 -3.46
C ASN A 121 3.64 2.41 -2.41
N MET A 122 4.17 2.19 -1.20
CA MET A 122 3.40 1.58 -0.11
C MET A 122 2.17 2.41 0.27
N ARG A 123 2.29 3.73 0.26
CA ARG A 123 1.18 4.65 0.55
C ARG A 123 0.07 4.56 -0.50
N GLU A 124 0.39 4.39 -1.78
CA GLU A 124 -0.64 4.17 -2.81
C GLU A 124 -1.39 2.85 -2.56
N VAL A 125 -0.72 1.77 -2.15
CA VAL A 125 -1.39 0.53 -1.71
C VAL A 125 -2.35 0.81 -0.54
N GLY A 126 -1.92 1.57 0.46
CA GLY A 126 -2.80 1.97 1.58
C GLY A 126 -4.03 2.74 1.13
N ARG A 127 -3.89 3.65 0.15
CA ARG A 127 -5.01 4.39 -0.45
C ARG A 127 -5.98 3.46 -1.17
N SER A 128 -5.47 2.54 -1.97
CA SER A 128 -6.29 1.56 -2.71
C SER A 128 -7.05 0.65 -1.74
N LEU A 129 -6.44 0.24 -0.60
CA LEU A 129 -7.12 -0.50 0.46
C LEU A 129 -8.28 0.27 1.10
N GLN A 130 -8.11 1.56 1.39
CA GLN A 130 -9.21 2.40 1.89
C GLN A 130 -10.36 2.44 0.90
N GLY A 131 -10.06 2.61 -0.39
CA GLY A 131 -11.05 2.59 -1.46
C GLY A 131 -11.81 1.26 -1.52
N LEU A 132 -11.08 0.15 -1.50
CA LEU A 132 -11.64 -1.20 -1.52
C LEU A 132 -12.54 -1.47 -0.30
N ALA A 133 -12.09 -1.12 0.90
CA ALA A 133 -12.86 -1.29 2.14
C ALA A 133 -14.16 -0.47 2.12
N LYS A 134 -14.11 0.76 1.59
CA LYS A 134 -15.30 1.60 1.42
C LYS A 134 -16.29 0.96 0.47
N LEU A 135 -15.85 0.53 -0.73
CA LEU A 135 -16.72 -0.09 -1.72
C LEU A 135 -17.36 -1.39 -1.22
N ALA A 136 -16.61 -2.23 -0.50
CA ALA A 136 -17.12 -3.45 0.10
C ALA A 136 -18.18 -3.15 1.18
N LEU A 137 -17.93 -2.15 2.03
CA LEU A 137 -18.87 -1.71 3.04
C LEU A 137 -20.17 -1.16 2.40
N ASP A 138 -20.04 -0.29 1.39
CA ASP A 138 -21.18 0.29 0.68
C ASP A 138 -22.02 -0.81 -0.01
N HIS A 139 -21.34 -1.87 -0.53
CA HIS A 139 -22.01 -3.01 -1.16
C HIS A 139 -22.92 -3.77 -0.16
N VAL A 140 -22.39 -4.10 1.01
CA VAL A 140 -23.14 -4.81 2.07
C VAL A 140 -24.24 -3.91 2.68
N ALA A 141 -23.91 -2.66 3.01
CA ALA A 141 -24.86 -1.71 3.59
C ALA A 141 -26.08 -1.45 2.70
N ASN A 142 -25.90 -1.48 1.38
CA ASN A 142 -26.98 -1.36 0.40
C ASN A 142 -27.64 -2.70 0.05
N ARG A 143 -27.34 -3.79 0.76
CA ARG A 143 -27.89 -5.14 0.56
C ARG A 143 -27.77 -5.65 -0.87
N HIS A 144 -26.64 -5.38 -1.51
CA HIS A 144 -26.35 -5.96 -2.81
C HIS A 144 -26.01 -7.44 -2.68
N ARG A 145 -26.35 -8.20 -3.73
CA ARG A 145 -26.10 -9.65 -3.75
C ARG A 145 -24.60 -9.93 -3.55
N ILE A 146 -24.29 -10.78 -2.57
CA ILE A 146 -22.95 -11.23 -2.27
C ILE A 146 -22.51 -12.31 -3.28
N TYR A 147 -21.20 -12.41 -3.51
CA TYR A 147 -20.65 -13.50 -4.34
C TYR A 147 -20.79 -14.83 -3.62
N GLU A 148 -21.22 -15.83 -4.36
CA GLU A 148 -21.38 -17.19 -3.88
C GLU A 148 -20.67 -18.15 -4.84
N GLY A 149 -20.44 -19.39 -4.40
CA GLY A 149 -19.89 -20.45 -5.22
C GLY A 149 -18.52 -20.06 -5.83
N ARG A 150 -18.36 -20.31 -7.11
CA ARG A 150 -17.08 -20.15 -7.81
C ARG A 150 -16.46 -18.79 -7.69
N LEU A 151 -17.21 -17.70 -7.83
CA LEU A 151 -16.67 -16.33 -7.76
C LEU A 151 -16.08 -16.00 -6.38
N ALA A 152 -16.72 -16.47 -5.30
CA ALA A 152 -16.22 -16.32 -3.96
C ALA A 152 -14.92 -17.12 -3.75
N ASP A 153 -14.88 -18.36 -4.26
CA ASP A 153 -13.73 -19.24 -4.12
C ASP A 153 -12.53 -18.75 -4.95
N ASP A 154 -12.78 -18.17 -6.10
CA ASP A 154 -11.78 -17.54 -6.94
C ASP A 154 -11.10 -16.35 -6.24
N LEU A 155 -11.87 -15.49 -5.58
CA LEU A 155 -11.31 -14.38 -4.79
C LEU A 155 -10.52 -14.89 -3.57
N ARG A 156 -11.00 -15.93 -2.88
CA ARG A 156 -10.25 -16.55 -1.78
C ARG A 156 -8.92 -17.15 -2.27
N THR A 157 -8.96 -17.81 -3.43
CA THR A 157 -7.76 -18.38 -4.05
C THR A 157 -6.75 -17.29 -4.40
N LEU A 158 -7.22 -16.15 -4.94
CA LEU A 158 -6.35 -15.02 -5.23
C LEU A 158 -5.70 -14.45 -3.96
N VAL A 159 -6.46 -14.27 -2.87
CA VAL A 159 -5.89 -13.82 -1.59
C VAL A 159 -4.87 -14.83 -1.07
N GLY A 160 -5.12 -16.14 -1.19
CA GLY A 160 -4.14 -17.19 -0.84
C GLY A 160 -2.83 -17.08 -1.64
N LEU A 161 -2.89 -16.72 -2.92
CA LEU A 161 -1.70 -16.47 -3.73
C LEU A 161 -0.93 -15.22 -3.25
N LEU A 162 -1.64 -14.15 -2.89
CA LEU A 162 -1.03 -12.96 -2.30
C LEU A 162 -0.36 -13.28 -0.95
N GLU A 163 -1.00 -14.10 -0.10
CA GLU A 163 -0.41 -14.56 1.16
C GLU A 163 0.87 -15.37 0.93
N ALA A 164 0.91 -16.19 -0.12
CA ALA A 164 2.10 -16.95 -0.48
C ALA A 164 3.29 -16.04 -0.88
N MET A 165 3.02 -14.83 -1.40
CA MET A 165 4.07 -13.84 -1.68
C MET A 165 4.71 -13.27 -0.40
N SER A 166 3.94 -13.15 0.69
CA SER A 166 4.41 -12.56 1.95
C SER A 166 5.12 -13.57 2.86
N LYS A 167 5.10 -14.86 2.51
CA LYS A 167 5.76 -15.91 3.31
C LYS A 167 7.25 -15.87 3.10
N SER A 168 7.98 -15.77 4.20
CA SER A 168 9.43 -15.83 4.26
C SER A 168 9.81 -17.00 5.15
N GLU A 169 10.73 -17.85 4.72
CA GLU A 169 11.18 -18.99 5.53
C GLU A 169 12.14 -18.59 6.67
N ASN A 170 12.75 -17.40 6.65
CA ASN A 170 13.73 -16.97 7.67
C ASN A 170 13.72 -15.47 7.93
N GLY A 171 12.57 -14.79 7.80
CA GLY A 171 12.48 -13.34 8.05
C GLY A 171 13.00 -12.47 6.90
N ASN A 172 13.71 -13.06 5.93
CA ASN A 172 14.12 -12.37 4.71
C ASN A 172 13.31 -12.93 3.53
N PRO A 173 12.53 -12.15 2.81
CA PRO A 173 11.79 -12.63 1.65
C PRO A 173 12.79 -13.08 0.57
N ASP A 174 12.73 -14.35 0.20
CA ASP A 174 13.42 -14.81 -1.00
C ASP A 174 12.77 -14.14 -2.21
N ILE A 175 13.50 -13.22 -2.83
CA ILE A 175 13.03 -12.45 -3.98
C ILE A 175 12.57 -13.37 -5.11
N SER A 176 13.20 -14.53 -5.29
CA SER A 176 12.84 -15.49 -6.32
C SER A 176 11.48 -16.13 -6.04
N VAL A 177 11.20 -16.48 -4.80
CA VAL A 177 9.90 -17.00 -4.33
C VAL A 177 8.81 -15.94 -4.45
N PHE A 178 9.13 -14.71 -4.06
CA PHE A 178 8.23 -13.58 -4.24
C PHE A 178 7.84 -13.41 -5.71
N HIS A 179 8.81 -13.31 -6.63
CA HIS A 179 8.54 -13.15 -8.06
C HIS A 179 7.76 -14.33 -8.66
N ALA A 180 8.08 -15.56 -8.28
CA ALA A 180 7.36 -16.73 -8.77
C ALA A 180 5.87 -16.72 -8.34
N ASN A 181 5.59 -16.32 -7.10
CA ASN A 181 4.22 -16.21 -6.59
C ASN A 181 3.48 -15.00 -7.16
N ALA A 182 4.16 -13.87 -7.37
CA ALA A 182 3.63 -12.69 -8.04
C ALA A 182 3.17 -13.03 -9.46
N GLN A 183 3.97 -13.75 -10.23
CA GLN A 183 3.61 -14.19 -11.57
C GLN A 183 2.37 -15.11 -11.58
N LYS A 184 2.27 -16.06 -10.63
CA LYS A 184 1.08 -16.90 -10.49
C LYS A 184 -0.17 -16.08 -10.17
N ALA A 185 -0.04 -15.10 -9.28
CA ALA A 185 -1.15 -14.23 -8.93
C ALA A 185 -1.58 -13.36 -10.11
N LEU A 186 -0.65 -12.79 -10.89
CA LEU A 186 -0.96 -12.02 -12.11
C LEU A 186 -1.68 -12.86 -13.15
N GLN A 187 -1.22 -14.10 -13.39
CA GLN A 187 -1.90 -15.05 -14.31
C GLN A 187 -3.31 -15.39 -13.81
N ALA A 188 -3.49 -15.57 -12.49
CA ALA A 188 -4.81 -15.78 -11.90
C ALA A 188 -5.72 -14.57 -12.12
N ILE A 189 -5.23 -13.35 -11.93
CA ILE A 189 -6.00 -12.11 -12.17
C ILE A 189 -6.49 -12.05 -13.62
N ASP A 190 -5.61 -12.29 -14.60
CA ASP A 190 -5.97 -12.25 -16.03
C ASP A 190 -7.06 -13.29 -16.37
N ARG A 191 -6.92 -14.50 -15.82
CA ARG A 191 -7.93 -15.54 -15.95
C ARG A 191 -9.27 -15.10 -15.35
N LEU A 192 -9.26 -14.61 -14.11
CA LEU A 192 -10.47 -14.20 -13.38
C LEU A 192 -11.20 -13.04 -14.05
N GLN A 193 -10.48 -12.08 -14.63
CA GLN A 193 -11.07 -11.01 -15.44
C GLN A 193 -11.85 -11.59 -16.64
N THR A 194 -11.25 -12.55 -17.35
CA THR A 194 -11.89 -13.20 -18.49
C THR A 194 -13.10 -14.02 -18.06
N GLU A 195 -13.02 -14.73 -16.95
CA GLU A 195 -14.10 -15.57 -16.43
C GLU A 195 -15.27 -14.73 -15.91
N LEU A 196 -15.01 -13.58 -15.26
CA LEU A 196 -16.06 -12.64 -14.87
C LEU A 196 -16.87 -12.17 -16.08
N LEU A 197 -16.20 -11.79 -17.18
CA LEU A 197 -16.89 -11.35 -18.40
C LEU A 197 -17.85 -12.44 -18.97
N ARG A 198 -17.52 -13.70 -18.78
CA ARG A 198 -18.38 -14.83 -19.17
C ARG A 198 -19.51 -15.07 -18.17
N ALA A 199 -19.26 -14.85 -16.88
CA ALA A 199 -20.21 -15.09 -15.81
C ALA A 199 -21.33 -14.01 -15.74
N ILE A 200 -21.03 -12.76 -16.12
CA ILE A 200 -22.02 -11.67 -16.11
C ILE A 200 -23.34 -12.06 -16.81
N PRO A 201 -23.35 -12.49 -18.07
CA PRO A 201 -24.60 -12.87 -18.74
C PRO A 201 -25.16 -14.21 -18.27
N ALA A 202 -24.31 -15.14 -17.84
CA ALA A 202 -24.71 -16.51 -17.46
C ALA A 202 -25.30 -16.59 -16.05
N GLU A 203 -24.75 -15.85 -15.10
CA GLU A 203 -25.10 -15.92 -13.68
C GLU A 203 -25.91 -14.72 -13.19
N GLY A 204 -26.20 -13.76 -14.07
CA GLY A 204 -26.99 -12.57 -13.72
C GLY A 204 -26.30 -11.66 -12.70
N ILE A 205 -24.96 -11.56 -12.78
CA ILE A 205 -24.18 -10.71 -11.88
C ILE A 205 -24.54 -9.25 -12.15
N SER A 206 -24.86 -8.50 -11.09
CA SER A 206 -25.19 -7.09 -11.21
C SER A 206 -23.96 -6.27 -11.65
N ILE A 207 -24.22 -5.11 -12.30
CA ILE A 207 -23.15 -4.18 -12.69
C ILE A 207 -22.29 -3.81 -11.47
N ARG A 208 -22.90 -3.49 -10.32
CA ARG A 208 -22.16 -3.12 -9.10
C ARG A 208 -21.38 -4.29 -8.51
N GLY A 209 -21.90 -5.52 -8.59
CA GLY A 209 -21.15 -6.72 -8.25
C GLY A 209 -19.93 -6.86 -9.13
N SER A 210 -20.08 -6.74 -10.45
CA SER A 210 -18.96 -6.82 -11.40
C SER A 210 -17.90 -5.74 -11.13
N GLU A 211 -18.31 -4.50 -10.85
CA GLU A 211 -17.41 -3.40 -10.52
C GLU A 211 -16.59 -3.69 -9.25
N LEU A 212 -17.23 -4.18 -8.18
CA LEU A 212 -16.54 -4.52 -6.95
C LEU A 212 -15.56 -5.69 -7.15
N TYR A 213 -15.97 -6.74 -7.90
CA TYR A 213 -15.08 -7.86 -8.23
C TYR A 213 -13.85 -7.39 -9.01
N LEU A 214 -14.04 -6.57 -10.03
CA LEU A 214 -12.94 -5.96 -10.79
C LEU A 214 -12.04 -5.10 -9.90
N THR A 215 -12.61 -4.39 -8.94
CA THR A 215 -11.83 -3.57 -8.01
C THR A 215 -10.92 -4.44 -7.12
N PHE A 216 -11.37 -5.62 -6.68
CA PHE A 216 -10.50 -6.58 -6.00
C PHE A 216 -9.34 -7.05 -6.89
N LEU A 217 -9.62 -7.38 -8.15
CA LEU A 217 -8.58 -7.82 -9.09
C LEU A 217 -7.57 -6.69 -9.38
N LEU A 218 -8.05 -5.46 -9.58
CA LEU A 218 -7.20 -4.29 -9.81
C LEU A 218 -6.34 -3.99 -8.58
N PHE A 219 -6.92 -4.02 -7.37
CA PHE A 219 -6.16 -3.87 -6.14
C PHE A 219 -5.06 -4.92 -6.01
N ALA A 220 -5.36 -6.19 -6.26
CA ALA A 220 -4.38 -7.26 -6.20
C ALA A 220 -3.22 -7.02 -7.20
N ARG A 221 -3.53 -6.57 -8.41
CA ARG A 221 -2.52 -6.20 -9.43
C ARG A 221 -1.66 -5.02 -8.99
N GLU A 222 -2.28 -3.96 -8.47
CA GLU A 222 -1.58 -2.79 -7.95
C GLU A 222 -0.65 -3.16 -6.79
N LEU A 223 -1.15 -3.97 -5.85
CA LEU A 223 -0.35 -4.49 -4.75
C LEU A 223 0.92 -5.19 -5.24
N ILE A 224 0.78 -6.13 -6.18
CA ILE A 224 1.91 -6.86 -6.77
C ILE A 224 2.90 -5.87 -7.40
N ASN A 225 2.44 -4.99 -8.28
CA ASN A 225 3.28 -4.05 -9.00
C ASN A 225 4.05 -3.11 -8.05
N HIS A 226 3.39 -2.58 -7.03
CA HIS A 226 4.03 -1.68 -6.07
C HIS A 226 5.09 -2.39 -5.23
N TYR A 227 4.86 -3.65 -4.87
CA TYR A 227 5.86 -4.42 -4.13
C TYR A 227 7.00 -4.96 -5.00
N GLU A 228 6.78 -5.26 -6.29
CA GLU A 228 7.85 -5.52 -7.24
C GLU A 228 8.79 -4.31 -7.38
N ILE A 229 8.21 -3.10 -7.51
CA ILE A 229 9.00 -1.86 -7.53
C ILE A 229 9.76 -1.68 -6.21
N THR A 230 9.13 -2.00 -5.08
CA THR A 230 9.78 -1.89 -3.77
C THR A 230 10.93 -2.89 -3.62
N ALA A 231 10.80 -4.12 -4.11
CA ALA A 231 11.87 -5.11 -4.14
C ALA A 231 13.06 -4.67 -5.03
N MET A 232 12.79 -4.07 -6.19
CA MET A 232 13.84 -3.48 -7.03
C MET A 232 14.58 -2.33 -6.32
N ILE A 233 13.84 -1.47 -5.61
CA ILE A 233 14.41 -0.39 -4.81
C ILE A 233 15.30 -0.95 -3.69
N GLN A 234 14.85 -1.99 -3.00
CA GLN A 234 15.60 -2.67 -1.95
C GLN A 234 16.94 -3.22 -2.47
N THR A 235 16.93 -3.88 -3.64
CA THR A 235 18.15 -4.35 -4.30
C THR A 235 19.12 -3.20 -4.59
N LYS A 236 18.61 -2.05 -5.08
CA LYS A 236 19.45 -0.87 -5.34
C LYS A 236 20.05 -0.31 -4.05
N VAL A 237 19.28 -0.20 -2.97
CA VAL A 237 19.77 0.32 -1.68
C VAL A 237 20.80 -0.62 -1.05
N ASN A 238 20.64 -1.93 -1.23
CA ASN A 238 21.63 -2.91 -0.77
C ASN A 238 22.98 -2.68 -1.44
N ALA A 239 23.03 -2.48 -2.75
CA ALA A 239 24.26 -2.16 -3.47
C ALA A 239 24.89 -0.84 -2.98
N LEU A 240 24.09 0.23 -2.80
CA LEU A 240 24.58 1.51 -2.28
C LEU A 240 25.15 1.42 -0.86
N ALA A 241 24.59 0.55 -0.01
CA ALA A 241 25.08 0.34 1.35
C ALA A 241 26.36 -0.47 1.43
N GLU A 242 26.70 -1.27 0.39
CA GLU A 242 27.95 -2.01 0.28
C GLU A 242 29.10 -1.15 -0.24
N GLU A 243 28.79 -0.06 -0.97
CA GLU A 243 29.76 0.89 -1.51
C GLU A 243 30.13 2.00 -0.52
N SER A 244 29.43 2.14 0.60
CA SER A 244 29.60 3.21 1.61
C SER A 244 30.49 2.80 2.75
#